data_ab18d1f3d5e8f378df7d26060a9ed4f8
#
_entry.id   ab18d1f3d5e8f378df7d26060a9ed4f8
#
_cell.length_a   1.000
_cell.length_b   1.000
_cell.length_c   1.000
_cell.angle_alpha   90.00
_cell.angle_beta   90.00
_cell.angle_gamma   90.00
#
_symmetry.space_group_name_H-M   'P 1'
#
loop_
_entity.id
_entity.type
_entity.pdbx_description
1 polymer ?
#
loop_
_entity_poly.entity_id
_entity_poly.type
_entity_poly.pdbx_seq_one_letter_code
_entity_poly.pdbx_strand_id
1 'polypeptide(L)'
;VDQDADNPIFNKYTDLYAMAYHIFALLMNGSSPFASMANMEEISQHPSKNVSSIDIDQFHAAEKGEFVFVRHFLFKKAPEYAPKYKMLSQELRKLFERAFIEGAKNPKVRPEAKEFYDALTEYLESLEECHCGHYGHYMPSTYTGECEWCRIENLK
;
A
#
# COMPACT_ATOMS: atom_id res chain seq x y z
N VAL A 1 10.12 12.83 -4.14
CA VAL A 1 10.68 13.01 -2.78
C VAL A 1 11.02 14.47 -2.62
N ASP A 2 10.55 15.11 -1.52
CA ASP A 2 10.66 16.56 -1.31
C ASP A 2 11.97 16.96 -0.61
N GLN A 3 12.92 16.05 -0.51
CA GLN A 3 14.06 16.23 0.37
C GLN A 3 15.36 15.99 -0.37
N ASP A 4 16.24 16.97 -0.25
CA ASP A 4 17.67 16.78 -0.42
C ASP A 4 18.18 16.02 0.81
N ALA A 5 18.88 14.90 0.64
CA ALA A 5 19.38 14.07 1.73
C ALA A 5 20.32 14.85 2.66
N ASP A 6 21.04 15.84 2.11
CA ASP A 6 21.99 16.68 2.85
C ASP A 6 21.32 17.87 3.55
N ASN A 7 20.08 18.22 3.16
CA ASN A 7 19.36 19.36 3.74
C ASN A 7 17.84 19.13 3.73
N PRO A 8 17.32 18.26 4.60
CA PRO A 8 15.91 17.88 4.60
C PRO A 8 15.01 19.06 4.97
N ILE A 9 14.05 19.36 4.13
CA ILE A 9 13.04 20.40 4.37
C ILE A 9 11.77 19.73 4.92
N PHE A 10 11.49 20.00 6.19
CA PHE A 10 10.24 19.59 6.83
C PHE A 10 9.17 20.67 6.64
N ASN A 11 8.03 20.27 6.11
CA ASN A 11 6.89 21.16 5.90
C ASN A 11 5.59 20.36 5.99
N LYS A 12 4.45 21.06 5.95
CA LYS A 12 3.12 20.45 5.98
C LYS A 12 2.98 19.25 5.02
N TYR A 13 3.51 19.34 3.83
CA TYR A 13 3.36 18.27 2.83
C TYR A 13 4.20 17.04 3.15
N THR A 14 5.34 17.23 3.80
CA THR A 14 6.15 16.13 4.34
C THR A 14 5.37 15.38 5.42
N ASP A 15 4.70 16.10 6.31
CA ASP A 15 3.89 15.52 7.38
C ASP A 15 2.68 14.77 6.83
N LEU A 16 2.00 15.32 5.80
CA LEU A 16 0.89 14.64 5.12
C LEU A 16 1.33 13.35 4.44
N TYR A 17 2.53 13.31 3.86
CA TYR A 17 3.10 12.08 3.31
C TYR A 17 3.37 11.04 4.39
N ALA A 18 4.03 11.44 5.47
CA ALA A 18 4.34 10.57 6.60
C ALA A 18 3.06 10.00 7.23
N MET A 19 2.04 10.84 7.42
CA MET A 19 0.73 10.41 7.92
C MET A 19 0.11 9.36 7.00
N ALA A 20 0.03 9.61 5.69
CA ALA A 20 -0.53 8.67 4.73
C ALA A 20 0.25 7.34 4.72
N TYR A 21 1.58 7.41 4.82
CA TYR A 21 2.46 6.23 4.91
C TYR A 21 2.14 5.38 6.13
N HIS A 22 2.02 5.99 7.31
CA HIS A 22 1.72 5.27 8.54
C HIS A 22 0.30 4.68 8.55
N ILE A 23 -0.69 5.43 8.06
CA ILE A 23 -2.06 4.91 7.92
C ILE A 23 -2.07 3.69 7.00
N PHE A 24 -1.38 3.77 5.86
CA PHE A 24 -1.25 2.65 4.93
C PHE A 24 -0.61 1.43 5.61
N ALA A 25 0.52 1.62 6.27
CA ALA A 25 1.24 0.53 6.94
C ALA A 25 0.37 -0.16 8.00
N LEU A 26 -0.40 0.60 8.79
CA LEU A 26 -1.32 0.05 9.80
C LEU A 26 -2.42 -0.80 9.16
N LEU A 27 -3.01 -0.35 8.04
CA LEU A 27 -4.08 -1.07 7.34
C LEU A 27 -3.56 -2.27 6.53
N MET A 28 -2.29 -2.25 6.13
CA MET A 28 -1.69 -3.23 5.22
C MET A 28 -0.68 -4.15 5.91
N ASN A 29 -0.98 -4.54 7.16
CA ASN A 29 -0.18 -5.49 7.94
C ASN A 29 1.31 -5.11 8.05
N GLY A 30 1.61 -3.85 8.27
CA GLY A 30 2.96 -3.32 8.37
C GLY A 30 3.68 -3.12 7.02
N SER A 31 3.01 -3.39 5.91
CA SER A 31 3.62 -3.20 4.59
C SER A 31 3.83 -1.73 4.27
N SER A 32 5.00 -1.39 3.76
CA SER A 32 5.23 -0.09 3.13
C SER A 32 4.42 0.04 1.84
N PRO A 33 3.93 1.23 1.47
CA PRO A 33 3.27 1.46 0.18
C PRO A 33 4.17 1.16 -1.03
N PHE A 34 5.47 1.17 -0.84
CA PHE A 34 6.45 0.90 -1.90
C PHE A 34 7.17 -0.44 -1.73
N ALA A 35 6.76 -1.25 -0.74
CA ALA A 35 7.26 -2.60 -0.60
C ALA A 35 6.85 -3.45 -1.80
N SER A 36 7.83 -4.09 -2.43
CA SER A 36 7.60 -5.02 -3.53
C SER A 36 8.50 -6.24 -3.39
N MET A 37 8.11 -7.32 -4.05
CA MET A 37 8.91 -8.53 -4.20
C MET A 37 9.03 -8.91 -5.66
N ALA A 38 10.07 -9.66 -6.00
CA ALA A 38 10.26 -10.17 -7.35
C ALA A 38 9.12 -11.14 -7.73
N ASN A 39 8.55 -10.97 -8.91
CA ASN A 39 7.57 -11.89 -9.46
C ASN A 39 8.27 -13.08 -10.13
N MET A 40 8.53 -14.12 -9.35
CA MET A 40 9.30 -15.29 -9.78
C MET A 40 8.65 -16.05 -10.94
N GLU A 41 7.33 -16.06 -11.01
CA GLU A 41 6.58 -16.69 -12.09
C GLU A 41 6.89 -16.01 -13.43
N GLU A 42 6.79 -14.70 -13.48
CA GLU A 42 7.10 -13.93 -14.69
C GLU A 42 8.59 -13.96 -15.05
N ILE A 43 9.47 -13.90 -14.04
CA ILE A 43 10.91 -13.96 -14.26
C ILE A 43 11.30 -15.31 -14.89
N SER A 44 10.70 -16.40 -14.46
CA SER A 44 10.99 -17.75 -15.00
C SER A 44 10.64 -17.89 -16.48
N GLN A 45 9.67 -17.12 -16.97
CA GLN A 45 9.26 -17.09 -18.38
C GLN A 45 10.14 -16.18 -19.25
N HIS A 46 11.08 -15.44 -18.64
CA HIS A 46 11.93 -14.47 -19.33
C HIS A 46 13.42 -14.80 -19.09
N PRO A 47 14.05 -15.71 -19.88
CA PRO A 47 15.41 -16.22 -19.62
C PRO A 47 16.52 -15.17 -19.55
N SER A 48 16.28 -13.98 -20.14
CA SER A 48 17.23 -12.85 -20.08
C SER A 48 17.13 -12.04 -18.77
N LYS A 49 16.17 -12.35 -17.90
CA LYS A 49 16.00 -11.71 -16.59
C LYS A 49 16.46 -12.61 -15.48
N ASN A 50 17.04 -12.01 -14.47
CA ASN A 50 17.34 -12.69 -13.21
C ASN A 50 16.86 -11.83 -12.02
N VAL A 51 16.68 -12.44 -10.87
CA VAL A 51 16.15 -11.79 -9.66
C VAL A 51 16.97 -10.56 -9.27
N SER A 52 18.30 -10.66 -9.36
CA SER A 52 19.22 -9.57 -8.99
C SER A 52 19.12 -8.33 -9.91
N SER A 53 18.51 -8.47 -11.09
CA SER A 53 18.28 -7.35 -11.99
C SER A 53 16.99 -6.57 -11.71
N ILE A 54 16.18 -7.04 -10.76
CA ILE A 54 14.90 -6.41 -10.41
C ILE A 54 15.14 -5.39 -9.29
N ASP A 55 14.91 -4.12 -9.59
CA ASP A 55 14.97 -3.05 -8.60
C ASP A 55 13.74 -3.10 -7.69
N ILE A 56 13.93 -3.57 -6.45
CA ILE A 56 12.92 -3.62 -5.39
C ILE A 56 13.19 -2.58 -4.29
N ASP A 57 14.10 -1.63 -4.54
CA ASP A 57 14.40 -0.58 -3.59
C ASP A 57 13.19 0.35 -3.40
N GLN A 58 12.78 0.50 -2.13
CA GLN A 58 11.58 1.26 -1.76
C GLN A 58 11.77 2.77 -1.95
N PHE A 59 12.98 3.28 -1.81
CA PHE A 59 13.27 4.70 -2.02
C PHE A 59 13.16 5.06 -3.50
N HIS A 60 13.77 4.26 -4.38
CA HIS A 60 13.61 4.42 -5.82
C HIS A 60 12.14 4.29 -6.27
N ALA A 61 11.42 3.33 -5.69
CA ALA A 61 10.00 3.16 -5.98
C ALA A 61 9.18 4.38 -5.53
N ALA A 62 9.49 4.96 -4.35
CA ALA A 62 8.82 6.15 -3.83
C ALA A 62 9.07 7.39 -4.71
N GLU A 63 10.32 7.60 -5.16
CA GLU A 63 10.68 8.69 -6.05
C GLU A 63 9.93 8.65 -7.38
N LYS A 64 9.76 7.44 -7.93
CA LYS A 64 9.08 7.20 -9.20
C LYS A 64 7.56 7.09 -9.07
N GLY A 65 7.01 7.07 -7.85
CA GLY A 65 5.60 6.79 -7.59
C GLY A 65 5.20 5.38 -8.07
N GLU A 66 6.08 4.39 -7.92
CA GLU A 66 5.85 3.01 -8.30
C GLU A 66 5.02 2.27 -7.23
N PHE A 67 3.76 2.65 -7.12
CA PHE A 67 2.83 2.06 -6.15
C PHE A 67 2.31 0.72 -6.66
N VAL A 68 2.98 -0.36 -6.26
CA VAL A 68 2.78 -1.73 -6.75
C VAL A 68 1.40 -2.31 -6.44
N PHE A 69 0.70 -1.78 -5.45
CA PHE A 69 -0.65 -2.21 -5.08
C PHE A 69 -1.72 -1.81 -6.10
N VAL A 70 -1.43 -0.82 -6.95
CA VAL A 70 -2.34 -0.28 -7.98
C VAL A 70 -1.82 -0.54 -9.37
N ARG A 71 -0.52 -0.34 -9.58
CA ARG A 71 0.10 -0.50 -10.90
C ARG A 71 0.61 -1.91 -11.08
N HIS A 72 0.30 -2.50 -12.22
CA HIS A 72 0.90 -3.76 -12.62
C HIS A 72 2.33 -3.54 -13.11
N PHE A 73 3.27 -4.25 -12.51
CA PHE A 73 4.65 -4.35 -12.94
C PHE A 73 4.95 -5.81 -13.30
N LEU A 74 5.50 -6.05 -14.48
CA LEU A 74 5.71 -7.42 -14.98
C LEU A 74 6.57 -8.27 -14.02
N PHE A 75 7.65 -7.68 -13.48
CA PHE A 75 8.62 -8.42 -12.66
C PHE A 75 8.54 -8.11 -11.17
N LYS A 76 7.59 -7.28 -10.74
CA LYS A 76 7.36 -6.94 -9.33
C LYS A 76 5.91 -7.18 -8.95
N LYS A 77 5.67 -7.62 -7.73
CA LYS A 77 4.34 -7.74 -7.14
C LYS A 77 4.33 -7.26 -5.70
N ALA A 78 3.15 -6.98 -5.17
CA ALA A 78 2.98 -6.67 -3.75
C ALA A 78 3.42 -7.85 -2.87
N PRO A 79 3.94 -7.60 -1.66
CA PRO A 79 4.31 -8.65 -0.73
C PRO A 79 3.12 -9.54 -0.38
N GLU A 80 3.35 -10.85 -0.26
CA GLU A 80 2.29 -11.82 0.04
C GLU A 80 1.72 -11.68 1.46
N TYR A 81 2.52 -11.14 2.39
CA TYR A 81 2.08 -10.83 3.75
C TYR A 81 1.17 -9.60 3.84
N ALA A 82 1.09 -8.79 2.80
CA ALA A 82 0.17 -7.67 2.75
C ALA A 82 -1.24 -8.13 2.35
N PRO A 83 -2.30 -7.58 2.96
CA PRO A 83 -3.67 -7.81 2.49
C PRO A 83 -3.83 -7.33 1.05
N LYS A 84 -4.79 -7.92 0.32
CA LYS A 84 -5.14 -7.42 -1.01
C LYS A 84 -5.65 -5.99 -0.91
N TYR A 85 -5.12 -5.08 -1.73
CA TYR A 85 -5.48 -3.66 -1.72
C TYR A 85 -6.98 -3.40 -1.93
N LYS A 86 -7.68 -4.34 -2.60
CA LYS A 86 -9.13 -4.32 -2.79
C LYS A 86 -9.94 -4.42 -1.48
N MET A 87 -9.30 -4.87 -0.38
CA MET A 87 -9.94 -4.89 0.93
C MET A 87 -10.25 -3.48 1.44
N LEU A 88 -9.44 -2.50 1.08
CA LEU A 88 -9.68 -1.11 1.44
C LEU A 88 -10.88 -0.52 0.68
N SER A 89 -11.63 0.38 1.32
CA SER A 89 -12.70 1.11 0.67
C SER A 89 -12.20 1.89 -0.55
N GLN A 90 -13.11 2.21 -1.47
CA GLN A 90 -12.75 2.98 -2.66
C GLN A 90 -12.19 4.36 -2.27
N GLU A 91 -12.76 4.97 -1.24
CA GLU A 91 -12.36 6.29 -0.73
C GLU A 91 -10.92 6.24 -0.19
N LEU A 92 -10.60 5.28 0.67
CA LEU A 92 -9.22 5.09 1.17
C LEU A 92 -8.24 4.84 0.04
N ARG A 93 -8.60 4.00 -0.95
CA ARG A 93 -7.73 3.74 -2.10
C ARG A 93 -7.43 5.01 -2.90
N LYS A 94 -8.44 5.87 -3.17
CA LYS A 94 -8.25 7.16 -3.84
C LYS A 94 -7.32 8.08 -3.07
N LEU A 95 -7.44 8.12 -1.72
CA LEU A 95 -6.56 8.94 -0.89
C LEU A 95 -5.10 8.45 -0.96
N PHE A 96 -4.86 7.13 -0.91
CA PHE A 96 -3.52 6.59 -1.05
C PHE A 96 -2.93 6.81 -2.45
N GLU A 97 -3.72 6.63 -3.51
CA GLU A 97 -3.27 6.92 -4.88
C GLU A 97 -2.89 8.39 -5.04
N ARG A 98 -3.70 9.30 -4.48
CA ARG A 98 -3.40 10.73 -4.47
C ARG A 98 -2.15 11.05 -3.64
N ALA A 99 -1.95 10.40 -2.49
CA ALA A 99 -0.78 10.61 -1.65
C ALA A 99 0.51 10.12 -2.32
N PHE A 100 0.51 8.91 -2.90
CA PHE A 100 1.73 8.21 -3.32
C PHE A 100 2.03 8.29 -4.80
N ILE A 101 1.04 8.52 -5.66
CA ILE A 101 1.24 8.64 -7.11
C ILE A 101 1.24 10.10 -7.54
N GLU A 102 0.16 10.82 -7.25
CA GLU A 102 0.03 12.23 -7.63
C GLU A 102 0.91 13.12 -6.75
N GLY A 103 0.91 12.86 -5.44
CA GLY A 103 1.69 13.56 -4.43
C GLY A 103 3.20 13.34 -4.52
N ALA A 104 3.67 12.29 -5.22
CA ALA A 104 5.08 12.14 -5.57
C ALA A 104 5.55 13.21 -6.56
N LYS A 105 4.67 13.62 -7.49
CA LYS A 105 4.93 14.64 -8.50
C LYS A 105 4.62 16.05 -8.01
N ASN A 106 3.55 16.19 -7.23
CA ASN A 106 3.08 17.47 -6.69
C ASN A 106 2.65 17.30 -5.23
N PRO A 107 3.51 17.63 -4.25
CA PRO A 107 3.20 17.49 -2.83
C PRO A 107 1.93 18.21 -2.37
N LYS A 108 1.52 19.27 -3.07
CA LYS A 108 0.36 20.09 -2.71
C LYS A 108 -0.98 19.38 -2.87
N VAL A 109 -1.03 18.28 -3.62
CA VAL A 109 -2.28 17.51 -3.81
C VAL A 109 -2.47 16.41 -2.79
N ARG A 110 -1.51 16.21 -1.88
CA ARG A 110 -1.58 15.20 -0.82
C ARG A 110 -2.81 15.42 0.05
N PRO A 111 -3.53 14.33 0.42
CA PRO A 111 -4.73 14.42 1.25
C PRO A 111 -4.47 15.04 2.61
N GLU A 112 -5.41 15.83 3.08
CA GLU A 112 -5.41 16.38 4.43
C GLU A 112 -5.84 15.32 5.47
N ALA A 113 -5.47 15.54 6.74
CA ALA A 113 -5.83 14.63 7.83
C ALA A 113 -7.34 14.42 7.97
N LYS A 114 -8.13 15.46 7.71
CA LYS A 114 -9.60 15.39 7.77
C LYS A 114 -10.18 14.39 6.75
N GLU A 115 -9.61 14.33 5.56
CA GLU A 115 -10.07 13.42 4.51
C GLU A 115 -9.81 11.96 4.90
N PHE A 116 -8.64 11.68 5.48
CA PHE A 116 -8.35 10.34 6.02
C PHE A 116 -9.24 10.00 7.22
N TYR A 117 -9.49 10.97 8.12
CA TYR A 117 -10.37 10.75 9.26
C TYR A 117 -11.78 10.34 8.80
N ASP A 118 -12.35 11.05 7.84
CA ASP A 118 -13.69 10.76 7.33
C ASP A 118 -13.74 9.37 6.65
N ALA A 119 -12.79 9.09 5.77
CA ALA A 119 -12.72 7.81 5.06
C ALA A 119 -12.45 6.62 6.00
N LEU A 120 -11.65 6.80 7.05
CA LEU A 120 -11.38 5.77 8.07
C LEU A 120 -12.62 5.53 8.94
N THR A 121 -13.38 6.57 9.27
CA THR A 121 -14.62 6.44 10.04
C THR A 121 -15.65 5.59 9.27
N GLU A 122 -15.88 5.90 8.00
CA GLU A 122 -16.77 5.11 7.14
C GLU A 122 -16.26 3.68 6.96
N TYR A 123 -14.95 3.51 6.79
CA TYR A 123 -14.35 2.18 6.68
C TYR A 123 -14.54 1.35 7.95
N LEU A 124 -14.32 1.94 9.13
CA LEU A 124 -14.52 1.30 10.43
C LEU A 124 -15.98 0.83 10.61
N GLU A 125 -16.95 1.67 10.24
CA GLU A 125 -18.38 1.34 10.30
C GLU A 125 -18.76 0.20 9.35
N SER A 126 -18.00 -0.03 8.29
CA SER A 126 -18.23 -1.12 7.34
C SER A 126 -17.65 -2.47 7.75
N LEU A 127 -16.84 -2.51 8.83
CA LEU A 127 -16.17 -3.74 9.25
C LEU A 127 -17.10 -4.69 9.97
N GLU A 128 -17.09 -5.94 9.54
CA GLU A 128 -17.79 -7.06 10.16
C GLU A 128 -16.80 -8.16 10.55
N GLU A 129 -17.12 -8.90 11.60
CA GLU A 129 -16.30 -10.04 12.00
C GLU A 129 -16.33 -11.13 10.92
N CYS A 130 -15.17 -11.67 10.61
CA CYS A 130 -15.04 -12.72 9.61
C CYS A 130 -15.73 -14.01 10.09
N HIS A 131 -16.51 -14.65 9.22
CA HIS A 131 -17.13 -15.95 9.49
C HIS A 131 -16.17 -17.15 9.51
N CYS A 132 -14.85 -16.90 9.47
CA CYS A 132 -13.82 -17.94 9.52
C CYS A 132 -13.67 -18.60 10.89
N GLY A 133 -14.31 -18.09 11.93
CA GLY A 133 -14.23 -18.59 13.31
C GLY A 133 -12.98 -18.16 14.09
N HIS A 134 -12.11 -17.36 13.48
CA HIS A 134 -10.94 -16.79 14.15
C HIS A 134 -11.30 -15.45 14.77
N TYR A 135 -11.05 -15.33 16.06
CA TYR A 135 -11.32 -14.11 16.80
C TYR A 135 -10.44 -12.94 16.32
N GLY A 136 -11.04 -11.77 16.16
CA GLY A 136 -10.31 -10.55 15.83
C GLY A 136 -10.05 -10.32 14.34
N HIS A 137 -10.59 -11.17 13.46
CA HIS A 137 -10.53 -10.94 12.01
C HIS A 137 -11.74 -10.13 11.56
N TYR A 138 -11.51 -8.90 11.13
CA TYR A 138 -12.54 -8.00 10.60
C TYR A 138 -12.30 -7.72 9.12
N MET A 139 -13.37 -7.74 8.34
CA MET A 139 -13.36 -7.48 6.91
C MET A 139 -14.48 -6.52 6.57
N PRO A 140 -14.32 -5.63 5.57
CA PRO A 140 -15.44 -4.82 5.11
C PRO A 140 -16.60 -5.69 4.61
N SER A 141 -17.82 -5.37 4.98
CA SER A 141 -19.03 -6.07 4.52
C SER A 141 -19.18 -6.10 2.99
N THR A 142 -18.57 -5.15 2.31
CA THR A 142 -18.56 -5.07 0.84
C THR A 142 -17.47 -5.93 0.18
N TYR A 143 -16.56 -6.52 0.95
CA TYR A 143 -15.48 -7.34 0.41
C TYR A 143 -15.94 -8.79 0.24
N THR A 144 -15.95 -9.27 -0.98
CA THR A 144 -16.46 -10.62 -1.35
C THR A 144 -15.38 -11.69 -1.48
N GLY A 145 -14.12 -11.35 -1.19
CA GLY A 145 -13.00 -12.30 -1.21
C GLY A 145 -12.92 -13.17 0.04
N GLU A 146 -11.99 -14.12 0.03
CA GLU A 146 -11.63 -14.86 1.23
C GLU A 146 -11.05 -13.89 2.29
N CYS A 147 -11.14 -14.28 3.56
CA CYS A 147 -10.57 -13.48 4.64
C CYS A 147 -9.06 -13.31 4.44
N GLU A 148 -8.62 -12.07 4.25
CA GLU A 148 -7.20 -11.76 4.02
C GLU A 148 -6.33 -12.10 5.23
N TRP A 149 -6.88 -12.00 6.44
CA TRP A 149 -6.16 -12.36 7.65
C TRP A 149 -5.94 -13.87 7.75
N CYS A 150 -6.95 -14.69 7.43
CA CYS A 150 -6.79 -16.14 7.34
C CYS A 150 -5.77 -16.52 6.26
N ARG A 151 -5.80 -15.87 5.10
CA ARG A 151 -4.82 -16.09 4.03
C ARG A 151 -3.40 -15.80 4.51
N ILE A 152 -3.18 -14.67 5.17
CA ILE A 152 -1.87 -14.25 5.66
C ILE A 152 -1.36 -15.17 6.77
N GLU A 153 -2.23 -15.61 7.67
CA GLU A 153 -1.86 -16.56 8.73
C GLU A 153 -1.45 -17.93 8.20
N ASN A 154 -2.08 -18.37 7.10
CA ASN A 154 -1.74 -19.63 6.45
C ASN A 154 -0.42 -19.57 5.64
N LEU A 155 0.19 -18.39 5.48
CA LEU A 155 1.53 -18.23 4.89
C LEU A 155 2.67 -18.48 5.90
N LYS A 156 2.36 -18.61 7.18
CA LYS A 156 3.33 -18.90 8.25
C LYS A 156 3.55 -20.39 8.37
#